data_b0356a575a0f57f4a886a59d3020f113
#
_entry.id   b0356a575a0f57f4a886a59d3020f113
#
_cell.length_a   1.000
_cell.length_b   1.000
_cell.length_c   1.000
_cell.angle_alpha   90.00
_cell.angle_beta   90.00
_cell.angle_gamma   90.00
#
_symmetry.space_group_name_H-M   'P 1'
#
loop_
_entity.id
_entity.type
_entity.pdbx_description
1 polymer ?
#
loop_
_entity_poly.entity_id
_entity_poly.type
_entity_poly.pdbx_seq_one_letter_code
_entity_poly.pdbx_strand_id
1 'polypeptide(L)'
;MQNFIFISPNFPTNYWQFCRELKNNGLNVLGIGDQPYEELKPELKASLNEYYKVNSLENYDEVYRAVAFLTFKHGRIDWLESNNEYWLERDAALRTDFHITSGFQTSDMPRIKYKSKMKEYYQKAGIATARYHMVDDLAGCKAFVEQVGYPVVVKPDNGVGASDTHKPVSYTHLRAHE
;
A
#
# COMPACT_ATOMS: atom_id res chain seq x y z
N MET A 1 -19.73 -19.15 -1.44
CA MET A 1 -19.13 -18.19 -0.47
C MET A 1 -17.95 -17.55 -1.17
N GLN A 2 -17.80 -16.23 -1.13
CA GLN A 2 -16.66 -15.54 -1.75
C GLN A 2 -15.43 -15.66 -0.85
N ASN A 3 -14.26 -15.86 -1.46
CA ASN A 3 -12.97 -15.99 -0.77
C ASN A 3 -12.27 -14.63 -0.72
N PHE A 4 -11.94 -14.18 0.48
CA PHE A 4 -11.21 -12.93 0.73
C PHE A 4 -9.87 -13.25 1.41
N ILE A 5 -8.76 -12.91 0.77
CA ILE A 5 -7.44 -12.95 1.41
C ILE A 5 -7.15 -11.59 2.04
N PHE A 6 -6.86 -11.58 3.34
CA PHE A 6 -6.42 -10.41 4.07
C PHE A 6 -4.94 -10.53 4.40
N ILE A 7 -4.11 -9.64 3.81
CA ILE A 7 -2.67 -9.59 4.05
C ILE A 7 -2.39 -8.76 5.31
N SER A 8 -1.50 -9.25 6.19
CA SER A 8 -1.14 -8.57 7.44
C SER A 8 -2.34 -8.27 8.37
N PRO A 9 -3.21 -9.24 8.67
CA PRO A 9 -4.41 -8.99 9.47
C PRO A 9 -4.10 -8.65 10.94
N ASN A 10 -2.87 -8.91 11.41
CA ASN A 10 -2.39 -8.66 12.76
C ASN A 10 -1.89 -7.23 12.99
N PHE A 11 -1.57 -6.48 11.93
CA PHE A 11 -1.05 -5.12 12.04
C PHE A 11 -1.62 -4.19 10.95
N PRO A 12 -2.13 -3.00 11.35
CA PRO A 12 -2.36 -2.49 12.71
C PRO A 12 -3.21 -3.39 13.60
N THR A 13 -3.02 -3.30 14.91
CA THR A 13 -3.57 -4.24 15.91
C THR A 13 -5.10 -4.25 16.03
N ASN A 14 -5.81 -3.37 15.32
CA ASN A 14 -7.26 -3.29 15.23
C ASN A 14 -7.83 -3.86 13.92
N TYR A 15 -6.99 -4.37 13.00
CA TYR A 15 -7.44 -4.88 11.70
C TYR A 15 -8.28 -6.15 11.79
N TRP A 16 -8.25 -6.86 12.91
CA TRP A 16 -9.21 -7.94 13.18
C TRP A 16 -10.68 -7.50 13.05
N GLN A 17 -10.97 -6.20 13.23
CA GLN A 17 -12.32 -5.64 13.05
C GLN A 17 -12.77 -5.74 11.60
N PHE A 18 -11.89 -5.46 10.63
CA PHE A 18 -12.20 -5.67 9.21
C PHE A 18 -12.45 -7.14 8.91
N CYS A 19 -11.58 -8.02 9.40
CA CYS A 19 -11.75 -9.47 9.24
C CYS A 19 -13.08 -9.95 9.82
N ARG A 20 -13.46 -9.46 10.99
CA ARG A 20 -14.75 -9.77 11.63
C ARG A 20 -15.92 -9.35 10.78
N GLU A 21 -15.91 -8.11 10.28
CA GLU A 21 -17.02 -7.60 9.47
C GLU A 21 -17.11 -8.29 8.10
N LEU A 22 -15.97 -8.63 7.50
CA LEU A 22 -15.96 -9.47 6.30
C LEU A 22 -16.63 -10.83 6.57
N LYS A 23 -16.27 -11.48 7.67
CA LYS A 23 -16.87 -12.76 8.09
C LYS A 23 -18.36 -12.64 8.41
N ASN A 24 -18.77 -11.57 9.11
CA ASN A 24 -20.17 -11.28 9.42
C ASN A 24 -21.01 -11.07 8.14
N ASN A 25 -20.39 -10.57 7.08
CA ASN A 25 -21.01 -10.43 5.77
C ASN A 25 -20.95 -11.72 4.92
N GLY A 26 -20.59 -12.85 5.51
CA GLY A 26 -20.65 -14.16 4.88
C GLY A 26 -19.48 -14.48 3.95
N LEU A 27 -18.35 -13.78 4.05
CA LEU A 27 -17.15 -14.11 3.30
C LEU A 27 -16.32 -15.19 4.01
N ASN A 28 -15.58 -15.97 3.22
CA ASN A 28 -14.53 -16.86 3.71
C ASN A 28 -13.25 -16.04 3.86
N VAL A 29 -12.88 -15.68 5.08
CA VAL A 29 -11.78 -14.77 5.38
C VAL A 29 -10.50 -15.56 5.65
N LEU A 30 -9.52 -15.41 4.78
CA LEU A 30 -8.24 -16.14 4.77
C LEU A 30 -7.11 -15.15 5.08
N GLY A 31 -6.46 -15.30 6.23
CA GLY A 31 -5.37 -14.40 6.64
C GLY A 31 -4.00 -14.90 6.15
N ILE A 32 -3.15 -14.00 5.68
CA ILE A 32 -1.70 -14.25 5.47
C ILE A 32 -0.92 -13.25 6.31
N GLY A 33 -0.03 -13.74 7.16
CA GLY A 33 0.79 -12.89 8.03
C GLY A 33 2.08 -13.59 8.46
N ASP A 34 2.97 -12.85 9.09
CA ASP A 34 4.28 -13.34 9.56
C ASP A 34 4.35 -13.58 11.07
N GLN A 35 3.31 -13.21 11.82
CA GLN A 35 3.20 -13.51 13.23
C GLN A 35 2.81 -14.98 13.46
N PRO A 36 3.41 -15.69 14.45
CA PRO A 36 2.97 -17.02 14.82
C PRO A 36 1.48 -17.06 15.21
N TYR A 37 0.77 -18.10 14.79
CA TYR A 37 -0.67 -18.22 15.06
C TYR A 37 -1.01 -18.14 16.54
N GLU A 38 -0.18 -18.72 17.40
CA GLU A 38 -0.35 -18.75 18.84
C GLU A 38 -0.37 -17.35 19.46
N GLU A 39 0.39 -16.43 18.87
CA GLU A 39 0.55 -15.04 19.31
C GLU A 39 -0.54 -14.08 18.77
N LEU A 40 -1.36 -14.55 17.82
CA LEU A 40 -2.47 -13.76 17.31
C LEU A 40 -3.50 -13.48 18.40
N LYS A 41 -4.07 -12.29 18.38
CA LYS A 41 -5.18 -11.94 19.28
C LYS A 41 -6.34 -12.92 19.13
N PRO A 42 -7.01 -13.29 20.22
CA PRO A 42 -8.19 -14.18 20.18
C PRO A 42 -9.26 -13.68 19.20
N GLU A 43 -9.49 -12.36 19.17
CA GLU A 43 -10.47 -11.72 18.28
C GLU A 43 -10.10 -11.91 16.81
N LEU A 44 -8.82 -11.84 16.47
CA LEU A 44 -8.36 -12.09 15.10
C LEU A 44 -8.54 -13.56 14.73
N LYS A 45 -8.12 -14.48 15.61
CA LYS A 45 -8.33 -15.92 15.40
C LYS A 45 -9.81 -16.25 15.14
N ALA A 46 -10.72 -15.66 15.90
CA ALA A 46 -12.16 -15.85 15.73
C ALA A 46 -12.70 -15.24 14.43
N SER A 47 -12.03 -14.21 13.91
CA SER A 47 -12.44 -13.48 12.71
C SER A 47 -11.93 -14.09 11.40
N LEU A 48 -11.00 -15.03 11.46
CA LEU A 48 -10.47 -15.75 10.30
C LEU A 48 -11.11 -17.12 10.15
N ASN A 49 -11.22 -17.61 8.92
CA ASN A 49 -11.56 -19.01 8.62
C ASN A 49 -10.30 -19.87 8.51
N GLU A 50 -9.21 -19.26 8.04
CA GLU A 50 -7.89 -19.89 8.00
C GLU A 50 -6.81 -18.81 8.09
N TYR A 51 -5.65 -19.19 8.61
CA TYR A 51 -4.46 -18.34 8.66
C TYR A 51 -3.25 -19.09 8.12
N TYR A 52 -2.57 -18.48 7.16
CA TYR A 52 -1.32 -18.97 6.61
C TYR A 52 -0.16 -18.11 7.11
N LYS A 53 0.77 -18.71 7.86
CA LYS A 53 1.98 -18.04 8.32
C LYS A 53 3.07 -18.11 7.28
N VAL A 54 3.62 -16.96 6.91
CA VAL A 54 4.87 -16.81 6.15
C VAL A 54 6.02 -16.43 7.10
N ASN A 55 7.28 -16.56 6.68
CA ASN A 55 8.40 -16.11 7.52
C ASN A 55 8.55 -14.59 7.47
N SER A 56 8.28 -13.99 6.30
CA SER A 56 8.31 -12.55 6.14
C SER A 56 7.30 -12.13 5.06
N LEU A 57 6.46 -11.15 5.38
CA LEU A 57 5.60 -10.50 4.39
C LEU A 57 6.40 -9.69 3.36
N GLU A 58 7.67 -9.36 3.65
CA GLU A 58 8.57 -8.70 2.69
C GLU A 58 9.05 -9.66 1.58
N ASN A 59 8.99 -10.96 1.81
CA ASN A 59 9.34 -11.96 0.81
C ASN A 59 8.13 -12.23 -0.10
N TYR A 60 8.17 -11.64 -1.29
CA TYR A 60 7.08 -11.79 -2.27
C TYR A 60 6.79 -13.25 -2.62
N ASP A 61 7.84 -14.07 -2.83
CA ASP A 61 7.69 -15.48 -3.19
C ASP A 61 6.98 -16.29 -2.11
N GLU A 62 7.23 -16.01 -0.84
CA GLU A 62 6.52 -16.68 0.26
C GLU A 62 5.05 -16.33 0.27
N VAL A 63 4.71 -15.04 0.12
CA VAL A 63 3.32 -14.59 0.06
C VAL A 63 2.62 -15.13 -1.19
N TYR A 64 3.29 -15.13 -2.34
CA TYR A 64 2.77 -15.72 -3.59
C TYR A 64 2.40 -17.19 -3.40
N ARG A 65 3.30 -17.99 -2.78
CA ARG A 65 3.03 -19.42 -2.49
C ARG A 65 1.88 -19.60 -1.50
N ALA A 66 1.76 -18.70 -0.51
CA ALA A 66 0.62 -18.72 0.42
C ALA A 66 -0.71 -18.46 -0.31
N VAL A 67 -0.75 -17.48 -1.22
CA VAL A 67 -1.93 -17.22 -2.07
C VAL A 67 -2.23 -18.42 -2.96
N ALA A 68 -1.20 -19.02 -3.58
CA ALA A 68 -1.38 -20.22 -4.41
C ALA A 68 -1.95 -21.41 -3.61
N PHE A 69 -1.44 -21.64 -2.39
CA PHE A 69 -1.95 -22.69 -1.50
C PHE A 69 -3.41 -22.45 -1.12
N LEU A 70 -3.76 -21.23 -0.72
CA LEU A 70 -5.14 -20.88 -0.36
C LEU A 70 -6.08 -20.98 -1.57
N THR A 71 -5.60 -20.60 -2.76
CA THR A 71 -6.34 -20.76 -4.01
C THR A 71 -6.59 -22.24 -4.33
N PHE A 72 -5.56 -23.09 -4.17
CA PHE A 72 -5.71 -24.55 -4.38
C PHE A 72 -6.74 -25.15 -3.40
N LYS A 73 -6.71 -24.72 -2.14
CA LYS A 73 -7.55 -25.29 -1.08
C LYS A 73 -9.01 -24.79 -1.12
N HIS A 74 -9.21 -23.51 -1.39
CA HIS A 74 -10.51 -22.85 -1.29
C HIS A 74 -11.14 -22.51 -2.64
N GLY A 75 -10.42 -22.73 -3.74
CA GLY A 75 -10.82 -22.30 -5.06
C GLY A 75 -10.46 -20.84 -5.34
N ARG A 76 -11.12 -20.26 -6.33
CA ARG A 76 -10.86 -18.88 -6.78
C ARG A 76 -10.90 -17.90 -5.61
N ILE A 77 -9.93 -17.02 -5.59
CA ILE A 77 -9.92 -15.86 -4.68
C ILE A 77 -10.66 -14.71 -5.37
N ASP A 78 -11.67 -14.18 -4.70
CA ASP A 78 -12.48 -13.07 -5.21
C ASP A 78 -11.92 -11.71 -4.84
N TRP A 79 -11.27 -11.61 -3.66
CA TRP A 79 -10.68 -10.38 -3.13
C TRP A 79 -9.35 -10.67 -2.44
N LEU A 80 -8.40 -9.76 -2.62
CA LEU A 80 -7.14 -9.74 -1.87
C LEU A 80 -6.81 -8.29 -1.51
N GLU A 81 -6.59 -8.02 -0.21
CA GLU A 81 -6.35 -6.67 0.28
C GLU A 81 -5.60 -6.69 1.62
N SER A 82 -4.75 -5.72 1.87
CA SER A 82 -4.13 -5.46 3.16
C SER A 82 -4.77 -4.28 3.90
N ASN A 83 -5.50 -3.43 3.19
CA ASN A 83 -6.00 -2.15 3.68
C ASN A 83 -4.87 -1.24 4.23
N ASN A 84 -3.66 -1.37 3.68
CA ASN A 84 -2.47 -0.67 4.15
C ASN A 84 -1.67 -0.11 2.97
N GLU A 85 -1.39 1.20 2.99
CA GLU A 85 -0.63 1.88 1.94
C GLU A 85 0.76 1.28 1.72
N TYR A 86 1.37 0.72 2.78
CA TYR A 86 2.69 0.08 2.69
C TYR A 86 2.69 -1.13 1.75
N TRP A 87 1.63 -1.94 1.77
CA TRP A 87 1.50 -3.15 0.96
C TRP A 87 0.81 -2.95 -0.39
N LEU A 88 0.37 -1.73 -0.70
CA LEU A 88 -0.49 -1.42 -1.84
C LEU A 88 0.02 -1.95 -3.19
N GLU A 89 1.33 -1.79 -3.47
CA GLU A 89 1.95 -2.28 -4.71
C GLU A 89 2.03 -3.82 -4.74
N ARG A 90 2.27 -4.45 -3.60
CA ARG A 90 2.31 -5.92 -3.48
C ARG A 90 0.92 -6.51 -3.60
N ASP A 91 -0.08 -5.91 -2.98
CA ASP A 91 -1.47 -6.33 -3.13
C ASP A 91 -1.88 -6.27 -4.61
N ALA A 92 -1.52 -5.20 -5.30
CA ALA A 92 -1.79 -5.05 -6.73
C ALA A 92 -1.05 -6.08 -7.59
N ALA A 93 0.22 -6.39 -7.26
CA ALA A 93 0.99 -7.42 -7.94
C ALA A 93 0.36 -8.81 -7.77
N LEU A 94 0.02 -9.18 -6.53
CA LEU A 94 -0.66 -10.45 -6.24
C LEU A 94 -2.01 -10.55 -6.96
N ARG A 95 -2.81 -9.50 -6.97
CA ARG A 95 -4.08 -9.46 -7.72
C ARG A 95 -3.86 -9.68 -9.21
N THR A 96 -2.83 -9.04 -9.79
CA THR A 96 -2.48 -9.20 -11.20
C THR A 96 -2.04 -10.63 -11.51
N ASP A 97 -1.13 -11.19 -10.71
CA ASP A 97 -0.57 -12.51 -10.92
C ASP A 97 -1.61 -13.63 -10.78
N PHE A 98 -2.56 -13.48 -9.85
CA PHE A 98 -3.63 -14.45 -9.62
C PHE A 98 -4.95 -14.12 -10.36
N HIS A 99 -4.95 -13.12 -11.24
CA HIS A 99 -6.13 -12.69 -12.00
C HIS A 99 -7.33 -12.36 -11.10
N ILE A 100 -7.08 -11.77 -9.93
CA ILE A 100 -8.09 -11.25 -9.02
C ILE A 100 -8.49 -9.88 -9.54
N THR A 101 -9.63 -9.79 -10.20
CA THR A 101 -10.06 -8.58 -10.93
C THR A 101 -10.71 -7.52 -10.05
N SER A 102 -11.02 -7.85 -8.79
CA SER A 102 -11.48 -6.89 -7.79
C SER A 102 -10.30 -6.09 -7.22
N GLY A 103 -10.44 -4.77 -7.16
CA GLY A 103 -9.37 -3.88 -6.69
C GLY A 103 -8.37 -3.49 -7.78
N PHE A 104 -7.43 -2.64 -7.38
CA PHE A 104 -6.43 -2.08 -8.30
C PHE A 104 -5.37 -3.12 -8.69
N GLN A 105 -4.96 -3.08 -9.96
CA GLN A 105 -3.94 -3.92 -10.55
C GLN A 105 -2.58 -3.21 -10.58
N THR A 106 -1.50 -3.92 -10.89
CA THR A 106 -0.15 -3.33 -11.03
C THR A 106 -0.13 -2.14 -12.00
N SER A 107 -0.90 -2.20 -13.08
CA SER A 107 -1.01 -1.10 -14.06
C SER A 107 -1.67 0.15 -13.50
N ASP A 108 -2.39 0.05 -12.40
CA ASP A 108 -3.07 1.19 -11.76
C ASP A 108 -2.15 1.94 -10.80
N MET A 109 -1.07 1.31 -10.32
CA MET A 109 -0.22 1.83 -9.26
C MET A 109 0.38 3.21 -9.56
N PRO A 110 0.83 3.53 -10.78
CA PRO A 110 1.36 4.86 -11.07
C PRO A 110 0.41 6.00 -10.70
N ARG A 111 -0.88 5.85 -10.98
CA ARG A 111 -1.89 6.89 -10.70
C ARG A 111 -2.37 6.93 -9.25
N ILE A 112 -2.08 5.89 -8.45
CA ILE A 112 -2.60 5.75 -7.09
C ILE A 112 -1.49 5.96 -6.06
N LYS A 113 -0.28 5.47 -6.34
CA LYS A 113 0.84 5.44 -5.41
C LYS A 113 1.81 6.60 -5.61
N TYR A 114 2.09 6.99 -6.86
CA TYR A 114 3.10 7.99 -7.17
C TYR A 114 2.48 9.40 -7.22
N LYS A 115 2.95 10.27 -6.31
CA LYS A 115 2.39 11.63 -6.14
C LYS A 115 2.52 12.50 -7.38
N SER A 116 3.63 12.36 -8.12
CA SER A 116 3.84 13.04 -9.41
C SER A 116 2.81 12.59 -10.43
N LYS A 117 2.57 11.28 -10.54
CA LYS A 117 1.61 10.70 -11.48
C LYS A 117 0.17 11.03 -11.11
N MET A 118 -0.20 11.01 -9.82
CA MET A 118 -1.51 11.48 -9.39
C MET A 118 -1.81 12.90 -9.90
N LYS A 119 -0.82 13.80 -9.86
CA LYS A 119 -0.99 15.19 -10.33
C LYS A 119 -1.30 15.29 -11.81
N GLU A 120 -0.72 14.42 -12.63
CA GLU A 120 -1.05 14.35 -14.07
C GLU A 120 -2.55 14.03 -14.28
N TYR A 121 -3.12 13.15 -13.46
CA TYR A 121 -4.55 12.80 -13.51
C TYR A 121 -5.43 13.94 -13.00
N TYR A 122 -5.04 14.61 -11.91
CA TYR A 122 -5.75 15.80 -11.42
C TYR A 122 -5.75 16.90 -12.47
N GLN A 123 -4.64 17.15 -13.12
CA GLN A 123 -4.54 18.13 -14.19
C GLN A 123 -5.46 17.80 -15.37
N LYS A 124 -5.50 16.53 -15.80
CA LYS A 124 -6.42 16.06 -16.86
C LYS A 124 -7.89 16.23 -16.46
N ALA A 125 -8.21 16.13 -15.18
CA ALA A 125 -9.54 16.35 -14.62
C ALA A 125 -9.86 17.82 -14.35
N GLY A 126 -8.96 18.76 -14.65
CA GLY A 126 -9.14 20.19 -14.36
C GLY A 126 -9.04 20.54 -12.87
N ILE A 127 -8.51 19.67 -12.04
CA ILE A 127 -8.37 19.89 -10.60
C ILE A 127 -7.04 20.58 -10.32
N ALA A 128 -7.09 21.76 -9.69
CA ALA A 128 -5.91 22.50 -9.30
C ALA A 128 -5.11 21.74 -8.21
N THR A 129 -3.80 21.64 -8.40
CA THR A 129 -2.87 21.08 -7.42
C THR A 129 -1.72 22.04 -7.14
N ALA A 130 -1.02 21.84 -6.02
CA ALA A 130 0.22 22.57 -5.77
C ALA A 130 1.23 22.32 -6.88
N ARG A 131 1.96 23.38 -7.29
CA ARG A 131 3.08 23.26 -8.23
C ARG A 131 4.11 22.28 -7.68
N TYR A 132 4.82 21.56 -8.55
CA TYR A 132 5.83 20.61 -8.15
C TYR A 132 6.94 20.53 -9.22
N HIS A 133 8.07 20.04 -8.79
CA HIS A 133 9.22 19.70 -9.61
C HIS A 133 9.78 18.35 -9.13
N MET A 134 10.10 17.46 -10.04
CA MET A 134 10.83 16.23 -9.69
C MET A 134 12.28 16.59 -9.44
N VAL A 135 12.82 16.15 -8.33
CA VAL A 135 14.21 16.43 -7.97
C VAL A 135 15.10 15.59 -8.89
N ASP A 136 15.78 16.26 -9.81
CA ASP A 136 16.72 15.70 -10.78
C ASP A 136 18.14 16.23 -10.54
N ASP A 137 18.26 17.54 -10.27
CA ASP A 137 19.51 18.17 -9.87
C ASP A 137 19.25 19.42 -9.00
N LEU A 138 20.33 19.94 -8.38
CA LEU A 138 20.25 21.11 -7.52
C LEU A 138 19.89 22.40 -8.30
N ALA A 139 20.32 22.52 -9.54
CA ALA A 139 20.05 23.71 -10.37
C ALA A 139 18.57 23.81 -10.71
N GLY A 140 17.93 22.70 -11.11
CA GLY A 140 16.49 22.60 -11.34
C GLY A 140 15.69 22.91 -10.07
N CYS A 141 16.10 22.37 -8.92
CA CYS A 141 15.46 22.68 -7.63
C CYS A 141 15.54 24.16 -7.28
N LYS A 142 16.70 24.82 -7.50
CA LYS A 142 16.84 26.27 -7.27
C LYS A 142 15.92 27.07 -8.18
N ALA A 143 15.93 26.80 -9.48
CA ALA A 143 15.07 27.48 -10.46
C ALA A 143 13.58 27.34 -10.09
N PHE A 144 13.17 26.15 -9.65
CA PHE A 144 11.81 25.95 -9.16
C PHE A 144 11.49 26.78 -7.91
N VAL A 145 12.40 26.82 -6.92
CA VAL A 145 12.21 27.60 -5.71
C VAL A 145 12.18 29.11 -5.99
N GLU A 146 13.02 29.60 -6.91
CA GLU A 146 12.98 31.01 -7.35
C GLU A 146 11.62 31.37 -7.97
N GLN A 147 11.01 30.44 -8.68
CA GLN A 147 9.69 30.63 -9.29
C GLN A 147 8.54 30.61 -8.28
N VAL A 148 8.61 29.72 -7.26
CA VAL A 148 7.46 29.45 -6.37
C VAL A 148 7.59 30.11 -5.00
N GLY A 149 8.81 30.45 -4.56
CA GLY A 149 9.15 30.94 -3.24
C GLY A 149 9.19 29.87 -2.16
N TYR A 150 9.72 30.25 -1.00
CA TYR A 150 9.68 29.41 0.21
C TYR A 150 8.37 29.66 1.00
N PRO A 151 7.92 28.69 1.84
CA PRO A 151 8.49 27.35 2.03
C PRO A 151 8.13 26.38 0.89
N VAL A 152 9.01 25.42 0.66
CA VAL A 152 8.73 24.27 -0.21
C VAL A 152 8.65 22.99 0.63
N VAL A 153 8.12 21.91 0.06
CA VAL A 153 8.09 20.58 0.69
C VAL A 153 8.81 19.60 -0.22
N VAL A 154 9.86 18.96 0.29
CA VAL A 154 10.58 17.86 -0.37
C VAL A 154 10.10 16.56 0.24
N LYS A 155 9.70 15.60 -0.57
CA LYS A 155 9.19 14.30 -0.10
C LYS A 155 9.38 13.22 -1.16
N PRO A 156 9.48 11.94 -0.76
CA PRO A 156 9.52 10.84 -1.71
C PRO A 156 8.26 10.80 -2.60
N ASP A 157 8.41 10.42 -3.85
CA ASP A 157 7.29 10.33 -4.79
C ASP A 157 6.30 9.22 -4.38
N ASN A 158 6.80 8.09 -3.87
CA ASN A 158 6.00 6.94 -3.40
C ASN A 158 6.07 6.68 -1.89
N GLY A 159 6.56 7.63 -1.08
CA GLY A 159 6.66 7.49 0.38
C GLY A 159 5.32 7.35 1.09
N VAL A 160 5.33 6.70 2.26
CA VAL A 160 4.18 6.39 3.12
C VAL A 160 4.33 7.13 4.45
N GLY A 161 3.20 7.58 5.02
CA GLY A 161 3.15 8.09 6.39
C GLY A 161 3.95 9.37 6.65
N ALA A 162 4.19 10.18 5.62
CA ALA A 162 5.03 11.38 5.68
C ALA A 162 6.50 11.13 6.08
N SER A 163 6.98 9.88 6.00
CA SER A 163 8.41 9.58 6.15
C SER A 163 9.23 10.34 5.11
N ASP A 164 10.45 10.74 5.50
CA ASP A 164 11.40 11.48 4.66
C ASP A 164 10.79 12.74 4.02
N THR A 165 9.85 13.37 4.72
CA THR A 165 9.21 14.62 4.29
C THR A 165 9.88 15.80 5.00
N HIS A 166 10.47 16.70 4.23
CA HIS A 166 11.19 17.87 4.70
C HIS A 166 10.49 19.14 4.24
N LYS A 167 10.53 20.19 5.09
CA LYS A 167 9.98 21.51 4.77
C LYS A 167 11.05 22.59 4.80
N PRO A 168 11.91 22.70 3.78
CA PRO A 168 12.87 23.78 3.68
C PRO A 168 12.18 25.14 3.65
N VAL A 169 12.68 26.07 4.49
CA VAL A 169 12.23 27.46 4.55
C VAL A 169 13.28 28.44 4.01
N SER A 170 14.44 27.92 3.63
CA SER A 170 15.56 28.66 3.03
C SER A 170 16.44 27.75 2.20
N TYR A 171 17.32 28.36 1.38
CA TYR A 171 18.30 27.64 0.58
C TYR A 171 19.24 26.75 1.42
N THR A 172 19.68 27.25 2.58
CA THR A 172 20.54 26.47 3.48
C THR A 172 19.88 25.20 3.95
N HIS A 173 18.57 25.21 4.26
CA HIS A 173 17.80 24.04 4.62
C HIS A 173 17.64 23.08 3.42
N LEU A 174 17.41 23.61 2.21
CA LEU A 174 17.29 22.76 1.00
C LEU A 174 18.58 21.97 0.76
N ARG A 175 19.75 22.63 0.86
CA ARG A 175 21.06 22.00 0.68
C ARG A 175 21.39 20.94 1.73
N ALA A 176 20.89 21.06 2.94
CA ALA A 176 21.14 20.09 4.01
C ALA A 176 20.46 18.71 3.78
N HIS A 177 19.63 18.60 2.73
CA HIS A 177 18.92 17.36 2.36
C HIS A 177 19.39 16.80 1.01
N GLU A 178 20.57 17.20 0.53
CA GLU A 178 21.32 16.55 -0.55
C GLU A 178 22.00 15.28 -0.01
#